data_643ab4f10772a1f1814cf6cd6a7b7cf6
#
_entry.id   643ab4f10772a1f1814cf6cd6a7b7cf6
#
_cell.length_a   1.000
_cell.length_b   1.000
_cell.length_c   1.000
_cell.angle_alpha   90.00
_cell.angle_beta   90.00
_cell.angle_gamma   90.00
#
_symmetry.space_group_name_H-M   'P 1'
#
loop_
_entity.id
_entity.type
_entity.pdbx_description
1 polymer ?
#
loop_
_entity_poly.entity_id
_entity_poly.type
_entity_poly.pdbx_seq_one_letter_code
_entity_poly.pdbx_strand_id
1 'polypeptide(L)' 'MSDDQDQAELRVKLARLELEHEDYDHAIDAMVNQGVDALRLQRFKKKKLALKDEITKLHARIIPNIIA' A
#
# COMPACT_ATOMS: atom_id res chain seq x y z
N MET A 1 13.98 -0.17 -23.62
CA MET A 1 13.89 -0.38 -22.18
C MET A 1 13.87 -1.87 -21.88
N SER A 2 14.63 -2.29 -20.92
CA SER A 2 14.66 -3.69 -20.56
C SER A 2 13.55 -4.02 -19.57
N ASP A 3 13.05 -5.24 -19.64
CA ASP A 3 12.03 -5.71 -18.70
C ASP A 3 12.54 -5.65 -17.26
N ASP A 4 13.83 -5.87 -17.06
CA ASP A 4 14.43 -5.83 -15.73
C ASP A 4 14.31 -4.45 -15.10
N GLN A 5 14.50 -3.40 -15.92
CA GLN A 5 14.41 -2.03 -15.42
C GLN A 5 12.99 -1.69 -15.04
N ASP A 6 12.03 -2.10 -15.85
CA ASP A 6 10.61 -1.87 -15.55
C ASP A 6 10.20 -2.61 -14.28
N GLN A 7 10.70 -3.83 -14.11
CA GLN A 7 10.42 -4.61 -12.91
C GLN A 7 11.03 -3.96 -11.67
N ALA A 8 12.22 -3.42 -11.78
CA ALA A 8 12.88 -2.74 -10.67
C ALA A 8 12.08 -1.52 -10.24
N GLU A 9 11.60 -0.74 -11.20
CA GLU A 9 10.78 0.44 -10.90
C GLU A 9 9.46 0.06 -10.21
N LEU A 10 8.84 -1.01 -10.67
CA LEU A 10 7.61 -1.50 -10.06
C LEU A 10 7.84 -1.93 -8.62
N ARG A 11 8.96 -2.59 -8.36
CA ARG A 11 9.28 -3.05 -7.01
C ARG A 11 9.54 -1.88 -6.07
N VAL A 12 10.21 -0.85 -6.55
CA VAL A 12 10.44 0.36 -5.75
C VAL A 12 9.11 1.03 -5.42
N LYS A 13 8.24 1.15 -6.41
CA LYS A 13 6.92 1.74 -6.21
C LYS A 13 6.10 0.92 -5.22
N LEU A 14 6.16 -0.39 -5.35
CA LEU A 14 5.46 -1.29 -4.44
C LEU A 14 5.94 -1.11 -3.00
N ALA A 15 7.25 -1.06 -2.80
CA ALA A 15 7.82 -0.88 -1.47
C ALA A 15 7.35 0.43 -0.85
N ARG A 16 7.29 1.49 -1.65
CA ARG A 16 6.82 2.78 -1.18
C ARG A 16 5.34 2.74 -0.76
N LEU A 17 4.52 2.09 -1.58
CA LEU A 17 3.10 1.96 -1.27
C LEU A 17 2.86 1.11 -0.03
N GLU A 18 3.66 0.07 0.14
CA GLU A 18 3.57 -0.77 1.33
C GLU A 18 3.94 0.01 2.60
N LEU A 19 4.94 0.86 2.50
CA LEU A 19 5.33 1.70 3.61
C LEU A 19 4.20 2.70 3.95
N GLU A 20 3.61 3.32 2.95
CA GLU A 20 2.49 4.23 3.16
C GLU A 20 1.30 3.51 3.79
N HIS A 21 1.02 2.30 3.32
CA HIS A 21 -0.06 1.50 3.88
C HIS A 21 0.18 1.23 5.37
N GLU A 22 1.41 0.90 5.71
CA GLU A 22 1.78 0.66 7.10
C GLU A 22 1.63 1.93 7.93
N ASP A 23 2.03 3.08 7.38
CA ASP A 23 1.88 4.36 8.07
C ASP A 23 0.40 4.67 8.36
N TYR A 24 -0.48 4.41 7.41
CA TYR A 24 -1.91 4.59 7.63
C TYR A 24 -2.45 3.64 8.68
N ASP A 25 -1.96 2.42 8.69
CA ASP A 25 -2.36 1.43 9.67
C ASP A 25 -2.03 1.90 11.09
N HIS A 26 -0.81 2.39 11.29
CA HIS A 26 -0.39 2.93 12.58
C HIS A 26 -1.19 4.18 12.96
N ALA A 27 -1.45 5.05 12.00
CA ALA A 27 -2.22 6.25 12.25
C ALA A 27 -3.66 5.91 12.68
N ILE A 28 -4.26 4.93 12.02
CA ILE A 28 -5.60 4.49 12.35
C ILE A 28 -5.66 3.92 13.76
N ASP A 29 -4.69 3.09 14.12
CA ASP A 29 -4.60 2.54 15.47
C ASP A 29 -4.53 3.65 16.52
N ALA A 30 -3.70 4.65 16.28
CA ALA A 30 -3.56 5.78 17.18
C ALA A 30 -4.87 6.56 17.30
N MET A 31 -5.57 6.76 16.20
CA MET A 31 -6.85 7.46 16.17
C MET A 31 -7.91 6.71 16.99
N VAL A 32 -7.96 5.40 16.82
CA VAL A 32 -8.92 4.58 17.56
C VAL A 32 -8.65 4.69 19.07
N ASN A 33 -7.39 4.62 19.45
CA ASN A 33 -7.01 4.68 20.85
C ASN A 33 -7.28 6.05 21.48
N GLN A 34 -7.20 7.11 20.68
CA GLN A 34 -7.40 8.48 21.17
C GLN A 34 -8.85 8.94 21.09
N GLY A 35 -9.72 8.13 20.50
CA GLY A 35 -11.12 8.51 20.35
C GLY A 35 -11.36 9.63 19.36
N VAL A 36 -10.63 9.62 18.26
CA VAL A 36 -10.74 10.65 17.23
C VAL A 36 -12.06 10.54 16.50
N ASP A 37 -12.52 11.68 15.96
CA ASP A 37 -13.73 11.82 15.19
C ASP A 37 -13.91 10.68 14.17
N ALA A 38 -15.09 10.07 14.21
CA ALA A 38 -15.41 8.92 13.36
C ALA A 38 -15.29 9.25 11.87
N LEU A 39 -15.61 10.48 11.50
CA LEU A 39 -15.56 10.91 10.11
C LEU A 39 -14.10 10.92 9.60
N ARG A 40 -13.20 11.44 10.42
CA ARG A 40 -11.77 11.45 10.08
C ARG A 40 -11.22 10.03 10.00
N LEU A 41 -11.62 9.19 10.93
CA LEU A 41 -11.21 7.80 10.96
C LEU A 41 -11.65 7.09 9.68
N GLN A 42 -12.88 7.32 9.24
CA GLN A 42 -13.40 6.74 8.02
C GLN A 42 -12.59 7.15 6.80
N ARG A 43 -12.18 8.42 6.74
CA ARG A 43 -11.39 8.93 5.63
C ARG A 43 -10.04 8.25 5.56
N PHE A 44 -9.40 8.02 6.71
CA PHE A 44 -8.12 7.34 6.75
C PHE A 44 -8.26 5.86 6.37
N LYS A 45 -9.31 5.20 6.83
CA LYS A 45 -9.58 3.83 6.45
C LYS A 45 -9.80 3.69 4.94
N LYS A 46 -10.48 4.66 4.34
CA LYS A 46 -10.72 4.68 2.91
C LYS A 46 -9.42 4.81 2.13
N LYS A 47 -8.52 5.69 2.58
CA LYS A 47 -7.22 5.84 1.96
C LYS A 47 -6.36 4.59 2.10
N LYS A 48 -6.44 3.94 3.24
CA LYS A 48 -5.73 2.68 3.46
C LYS A 48 -6.21 1.61 2.46
N LEU A 49 -7.52 1.52 2.26
CA LEU A 49 -8.08 0.57 1.30
C LEU A 49 -7.65 0.88 -0.13
N ALA A 50 -7.58 2.16 -0.48
CA ALA A 50 -7.12 2.56 -1.81
C ALA A 50 -5.67 2.15 -2.04
N LEU A 51 -4.82 2.32 -1.01
CA LEU A 51 -3.43 1.89 -1.09
C LEU A 51 -3.32 0.39 -1.24
N LYS A 52 -4.11 -0.35 -0.48
CA LYS A 52 -4.12 -1.81 -0.57
C LYS A 52 -4.51 -2.26 -1.97
N ASP A 53 -5.48 -1.60 -2.56
CA ASP A 53 -5.91 -1.92 -3.92
C ASP A 53 -4.79 -1.69 -4.93
N GLU A 54 -4.08 -0.58 -4.80
CA GLU A 54 -2.94 -0.30 -5.67
C GLU A 54 -1.82 -1.31 -5.49
N ILE A 55 -1.54 -1.69 -4.24
CA ILE A 55 -0.54 -2.70 -3.93
C ILE A 55 -0.90 -4.01 -4.62
N THR A 56 -2.15 -4.41 -4.54
CA THR A 56 -2.62 -5.64 -5.16
C THR A 56 -2.43 -5.59 -6.68
N LYS A 57 -2.75 -4.46 -7.28
CA LYS A 57 -2.58 -4.28 -8.73
C LYS A 57 -1.11 -4.35 -9.13
N LEU A 58 -0.22 -3.75 -8.34
CA LEU A 58 1.20 -3.80 -8.63
C LEU A 58 1.76 -5.20 -8.49
N HIS A 59 1.31 -5.95 -7.49
CA HIS A 59 1.72 -7.33 -7.33
C HIS A 59 1.38 -8.16 -8.57
N ALA A 60 0.21 -7.91 -9.15
CA ALA A 60 -0.19 -8.63 -10.35
C ALA A 60 0.68 -8.28 -11.56
N ARG A 61 1.26 -7.09 -11.58
CA ARG A 61 2.12 -6.64 -12.68
C ARG A 61 3.56 -7.07 -12.52
N ILE A 62 4.01 -7.32 -11.31
CA ILE A 62 5.37 -7.76 -11.06
C ILE A 62 5.44 -9.25 -11.38
N ILE A 63 6.39 -9.60 -12.24
CA ILE A 63 6.56 -11.00 -12.64
C ILE A 63 7.04 -11.79 -11.43
N PRO A 64 6.28 -12.79 -11.01
CA PRO A 64 6.68 -13.58 -9.85
C PRO A 64 7.95 -14.35 -10.16
N ASN A 65 8.81 -14.39 -9.17
CA ASN A 65 10.07 -15.10 -9.26
C ASN A 65 9.88 -16.60 -9.03
N ILE A 66 8.65 -17.03 -9.10
CA ILE A 66 8.30 -18.41 -8.83
C ILE A 66 8.23 -19.15 -10.14
N ILE A 67 9.04 -20.14 -10.24
CA ILE A 67 8.99 -21.05 -11.37
C ILE A 67 8.39 -22.33 -10.84
N ALA A 68 7.23 -22.56 -11.30
CA ALA A 68 6.52 -23.75 -10.87
C ALA A 68 7.15 -25.01 -11.45
#